data_58fc6b06af1529f43f74d5bb77bfe424
#
_entry.id   58fc6b06af1529f43f74d5bb77bfe424
#
_cell.length_a   1.000
_cell.length_b   1.000
_cell.length_c   1.000
_cell.angle_alpha   90.00
_cell.angle_beta   90.00
_cell.angle_gamma   90.00
#
_symmetry.space_group_name_H-M   'P 1'
#
loop_
_entity.id
_entity.type
_entity.pdbx_description
1 polymer ?
#
loop_
_entity_poly.entity_id
_entity_poly.type
_entity_poly.pdbx_seq_one_letter_code
_entity_poly.pdbx_strand_id
1 'polypeptide(L)'
;FTTHHNTLDMELVLRIALELHLKRLMVGGMERVYELGRVYRNEGISPRHNPEFTMLETYMAYGDYRSMMDLTEQIITDAIAAIGGGYQRTFGDLAIDFTPPFAPTTYDDLFAEHHDVDPADAAAIAGIEAIVPAVTI
;
A
#
# COMPACT_ATOMS: atom_id res chain seq x y z
N PHE A 1 10.72 -17.92 -2.85
CA PHE A 1 10.87 -18.78 -4.06
C PHE A 1 12.30 -18.74 -4.55
N THR A 2 12.82 -19.88 -4.96
CA THR A 2 14.18 -20.05 -5.48
C THR A 2 14.14 -20.54 -6.92
N THR A 3 15.20 -20.27 -7.67
CA THR A 3 15.43 -20.80 -9.01
C THR A 3 16.93 -21.03 -9.21
N HIS A 4 17.31 -21.92 -10.11
CA HIS A 4 18.70 -22.16 -10.46
C HIS A 4 19.05 -21.49 -11.78
N HIS A 5 20.13 -20.68 -11.79
CA HIS A 5 20.65 -20.04 -12.99
C HIS A 5 21.65 -20.98 -13.68
N ASN A 6 21.21 -21.69 -14.71
CA ASN A 6 21.98 -22.74 -15.36
C ASN A 6 23.34 -22.29 -15.92
N THR A 7 23.41 -21.09 -16.51
CA THR A 7 24.67 -20.58 -17.11
C THR A 7 25.71 -20.18 -16.08
N LEU A 8 25.27 -19.66 -14.94
CA LEU A 8 26.15 -19.23 -13.84
C LEU A 8 26.30 -20.28 -12.76
N ASP A 9 25.60 -21.40 -12.86
CA ASP A 9 25.56 -22.50 -11.89
C ASP A 9 25.38 -22.00 -10.45
N MET A 10 24.34 -21.18 -10.23
CA MET A 10 24.07 -20.58 -8.93
C MET A 10 22.58 -20.52 -8.61
N GLU A 11 22.28 -20.69 -7.32
CA GLU A 11 20.92 -20.48 -6.80
C GLU A 11 20.59 -18.99 -6.73
N LEU A 12 19.41 -18.64 -7.20
CA LEU A 12 18.83 -17.33 -7.13
C LEU A 12 17.53 -17.35 -6.34
N VAL A 13 17.16 -16.21 -5.77
CA VAL A 13 15.88 -16.03 -5.11
C VAL A 13 15.06 -14.97 -5.84
N LEU A 14 13.75 -15.23 -5.99
CA LEU A 14 12.83 -14.23 -6.50
C LEU A 14 12.62 -13.17 -5.42
N ARG A 15 12.64 -11.91 -5.82
CA ARG A 15 12.58 -10.78 -4.88
C ARG A 15 11.23 -10.69 -4.18
N ILE A 16 11.25 -10.42 -2.89
CA ILE A 16 10.06 -10.24 -2.04
C ILE A 16 9.65 -8.77 -1.89
N ALA A 17 10.55 -7.83 -2.18
CA ALA A 17 10.36 -6.39 -2.09
C ALA A 17 11.36 -5.64 -2.97
N LEU A 18 11.07 -4.37 -3.25
CA LEU A 18 11.91 -3.45 -4.03
C LEU A 18 12.75 -2.55 -3.12
N GLU A 19 12.38 -2.43 -1.87
CA GLU A 19 12.81 -1.46 -0.86
C GLU A 19 14.33 -1.28 -0.77
N LEU A 20 15.07 -2.36 -0.51
CA LEU A 20 16.51 -2.25 -0.25
C LEU A 20 17.31 -1.76 -1.46
N HIS A 21 16.87 -2.12 -2.67
CA HIS A 21 17.51 -1.64 -3.89
C HIS A 21 17.26 -0.15 -4.11
N LEU A 22 16.04 0.30 -3.91
CA LEU A 22 15.67 1.71 -4.03
C LEU A 22 16.34 2.56 -2.95
N LYS A 23 16.41 2.09 -1.70
CA LYS A 23 17.15 2.77 -0.63
C LYS A 23 18.65 2.90 -0.93
N ARG A 24 19.28 1.90 -1.55
CA ARG A 24 20.68 1.99 -2.00
C ARG A 24 20.88 3.07 -3.04
N LEU A 25 19.95 3.23 -3.98
CA LEU A 25 19.99 4.32 -4.96
C LEU A 25 19.88 5.69 -4.28
N MET A 26 19.01 5.81 -3.25
CA MET A 26 18.91 7.04 -2.44
C MET A 26 20.22 7.36 -1.73
N VAL A 27 20.86 6.37 -1.11
CA VAL A 27 22.20 6.52 -0.50
C VAL A 27 23.25 6.90 -1.53
N GLY A 28 23.12 6.42 -2.76
CA GLY A 28 23.95 6.79 -3.91
C GLY A 28 23.73 8.21 -4.45
N GLY A 29 22.80 8.97 -3.86
CA GLY A 29 22.56 10.37 -4.22
C GLY A 29 21.38 10.62 -5.18
N MET A 30 20.58 9.62 -5.49
CA MET A 30 19.34 9.83 -6.24
C MET A 30 18.28 10.41 -5.32
N GLU A 31 17.73 11.57 -5.65
CA GLU A 31 16.75 12.25 -4.79
C GLU A 31 15.33 11.70 -4.93
N ARG A 32 15.00 11.12 -6.07
CA ARG A 32 13.68 10.53 -6.33
C ARG A 32 13.84 9.27 -7.15
N VAL A 33 13.27 8.19 -6.66
CA VAL A 33 13.31 6.90 -7.33
C VAL A 33 11.95 6.21 -7.22
N TYR A 34 11.61 5.43 -8.22
CA TYR A 34 10.48 4.51 -8.15
C TYR A 34 10.79 3.24 -8.93
N GLU A 35 10.09 2.18 -8.60
CA GLU A 35 10.06 0.97 -9.39
C GLU A 35 8.64 0.41 -9.39
N LEU A 36 8.16 0.05 -10.57
CA LEU A 36 6.94 -0.71 -10.78
C LEU A 36 7.32 -2.09 -11.29
N GLY A 37 7.12 -3.13 -10.49
CA GLY A 37 7.59 -4.46 -10.86
C GLY A 37 6.94 -5.60 -10.11
N ARG A 38 7.30 -6.82 -10.50
CA ARG A 38 6.82 -8.05 -9.86
C ARG A 38 7.62 -8.35 -8.61
N VAL A 39 6.90 -8.73 -7.55
CA VAL A 39 7.44 -9.27 -6.30
C VAL A 39 6.75 -10.58 -5.95
N TYR A 40 7.41 -11.38 -5.12
CA TYR A 40 7.00 -12.76 -4.84
C TYR A 40 7.03 -13.00 -3.34
N ARG A 41 5.90 -13.37 -2.78
CA ARG A 41 5.76 -13.69 -1.36
C ARG A 41 5.05 -15.02 -1.19
N ASN A 42 5.58 -15.91 -0.35
CA ASN A 42 5.00 -17.23 -0.08
C ASN A 42 3.99 -17.13 1.09
N GLU A 43 2.96 -16.37 0.88
CA GLU A 43 1.85 -16.16 1.82
C GLU A 43 0.69 -17.10 1.44
N GLY A 44 -0.30 -17.19 2.34
CA GLY A 44 -1.52 -17.93 2.07
C GLY A 44 -2.30 -17.33 0.89
N ILE A 45 -2.93 -18.16 0.09
CA ILE A 45 -3.75 -17.73 -1.05
C ILE A 45 -5.12 -17.30 -0.55
N SER A 46 -5.55 -16.11 -0.97
CA SER A 46 -6.90 -15.59 -0.74
C SER A 46 -7.34 -14.75 -1.94
N PRO A 47 -8.61 -14.31 -2.01
CA PRO A 47 -9.05 -13.38 -3.06
C PRO A 47 -8.26 -12.08 -3.15
N ARG A 48 -7.53 -11.72 -2.08
CA ARG A 48 -6.71 -10.50 -1.99
C ARG A 48 -5.20 -10.77 -2.00
N HIS A 49 -4.77 -12.02 -1.94
CA HIS A 49 -3.35 -12.40 -1.85
C HIS A 49 -3.00 -13.40 -2.93
N ASN A 50 -2.09 -13.01 -3.80
CA ASN A 50 -1.49 -13.86 -4.81
C ASN A 50 0.03 -13.92 -4.56
N PRO A 51 0.68 -15.09 -4.66
CA PRO A 51 2.12 -15.22 -4.44
C PRO A 51 2.99 -14.34 -5.35
N GLU A 52 2.50 -14.02 -6.55
CA GLU A 52 3.10 -13.05 -7.46
C GLU A 52 2.16 -11.86 -7.62
N PHE A 53 2.66 -10.66 -7.40
CA PHE A 53 1.88 -9.44 -7.61
C PHE A 53 2.76 -8.27 -8.05
N THR A 54 2.13 -7.27 -8.66
CA THR A 54 2.80 -6.04 -9.06
C THR A 54 2.79 -5.05 -7.91
N MET A 55 3.95 -4.48 -7.60
CA MET A 55 4.13 -3.46 -6.58
C MET A 55 4.72 -2.21 -7.21
N LEU A 56 4.22 -1.04 -6.81
CA LEU A 56 4.85 0.25 -7.03
C LEU A 56 5.43 0.73 -5.70
N GLU A 57 6.73 0.98 -5.67
CA GLU A 57 7.38 1.65 -4.55
C GLU A 57 8.03 2.94 -5.02
N THR A 58 7.93 3.97 -4.18
CA THR A 58 8.48 5.31 -4.46
C THR A 58 9.24 5.81 -3.24
N TYR A 59 10.38 6.46 -3.48
CA TYR A 59 11.19 7.08 -2.43
C TYR A 59 11.59 8.47 -2.86
N MET A 60 11.57 9.40 -1.89
CA MET A 60 11.94 10.79 -2.11
C MET A 60 12.80 11.29 -0.94
N ALA A 61 13.99 11.81 -1.24
CA ALA A 61 14.83 12.49 -0.28
C ALA A 61 14.21 13.84 0.11
N TYR A 62 14.44 14.25 1.36
CA TYR A 62 14.01 15.55 1.90
C TYR A 62 12.49 15.77 1.91
N GLY A 63 11.70 14.72 1.63
CA GLY A 63 10.26 14.72 1.76
C GLY A 63 9.80 14.19 3.12
N ASP A 64 8.57 14.50 3.47
CA ASP A 64 7.88 13.98 4.65
C ASP A 64 6.62 13.18 4.24
N TYR A 65 5.83 12.76 5.23
CA TYR A 65 4.58 12.02 4.96
C TYR A 65 3.57 12.85 4.14
N ARG A 66 3.57 14.19 4.27
CA ARG A 66 2.67 15.07 3.50
C ARG A 66 3.02 15.05 2.03
N SER A 67 4.33 15.15 1.72
CA SER A 67 4.81 15.01 0.34
C SER A 67 4.40 13.66 -0.28
N MET A 68 4.35 12.59 0.53
CA MET A 68 3.92 11.28 0.07
C MET A 68 2.39 11.17 -0.07
N MET A 69 1.62 11.88 0.75
CA MET A 69 0.17 12.02 0.58
C MET A 69 -0.15 12.70 -0.75
N ASP A 70 0.48 13.86 -1.02
CA ASP A 70 0.31 14.59 -2.28
C ASP A 70 0.69 13.73 -3.49
N LEU A 71 1.82 13.02 -3.42
CA LEU A 71 2.24 12.10 -4.47
C LEU A 71 1.24 10.97 -4.68
N THR A 72 0.70 10.40 -3.62
CA THR A 72 -0.28 9.32 -3.69
C THR A 72 -1.57 9.79 -4.35
N GLU A 73 -2.09 10.94 -3.95
CA GLU A 73 -3.25 11.57 -4.58
C GLU A 73 -3.00 11.80 -6.07
N GLN A 74 -1.84 12.36 -6.43
CA GLN A 74 -1.48 12.64 -7.82
C GLN A 74 -1.41 11.34 -8.64
N ILE A 75 -0.78 10.28 -8.14
CA ILE A 75 -0.70 8.99 -8.85
C ILE A 75 -2.09 8.42 -9.11
N ILE A 76 -2.98 8.44 -8.11
CA ILE A 76 -4.34 7.91 -8.25
C ILE A 76 -5.15 8.75 -9.24
N THR A 77 -5.12 10.07 -9.12
CA THR A 77 -5.87 10.97 -9.99
C THR A 77 -5.40 10.95 -11.43
N ASP A 78 -4.08 10.87 -11.66
CA ASP A 78 -3.50 10.73 -13.00
C ASP A 78 -3.88 9.38 -13.63
N ALA A 79 -3.84 8.29 -12.85
CA ALA A 79 -4.25 6.98 -13.33
C ALA A 79 -5.74 6.96 -13.74
N ILE A 80 -6.61 7.58 -12.94
CA ILE A 80 -8.04 7.71 -13.24
C ILE A 80 -8.26 8.58 -14.48
N ALA A 81 -7.56 9.68 -14.60
CA ALA A 81 -7.63 10.55 -15.78
C ALA A 81 -7.19 9.81 -17.05
N ALA A 82 -6.11 9.01 -16.98
CA ALA A 82 -5.61 8.22 -18.08
C ALA A 82 -6.59 7.13 -18.55
N ILE A 83 -7.32 6.51 -17.63
CA ILE A 83 -8.37 5.51 -17.93
C ILE A 83 -9.61 6.19 -18.54
N GLY A 84 -9.87 7.44 -18.18
CA GLY A 84 -11.07 8.20 -18.60
C GLY A 84 -12.33 7.81 -17.81
N GLY A 85 -13.45 8.44 -18.13
CA GLY A 85 -14.75 8.15 -17.50
C GLY A 85 -15.05 8.90 -16.20
N GLY A 86 -14.21 9.89 -15.82
CA GLY A 86 -14.38 10.76 -14.64
C GLY A 86 -13.93 10.13 -13.32
N TYR A 87 -14.09 10.85 -12.22
CA TYR A 87 -13.62 10.45 -10.90
C TYR A 87 -14.61 9.57 -10.11
N GLN A 88 -15.87 9.51 -10.55
CA GLN A 88 -16.87 8.66 -9.91
C GLN A 88 -16.72 7.22 -10.44
N ARG A 89 -16.59 6.25 -9.54
CA ARG A 89 -16.40 4.84 -9.86
C ARG A 89 -17.34 3.97 -9.03
N THR A 90 -17.62 2.77 -9.54
CA THR A 90 -18.29 1.72 -8.77
C THR A 90 -17.39 0.51 -8.64
N PHE A 91 -17.40 -0.10 -7.45
CA PHE A 91 -16.75 -1.37 -7.18
C PHE A 91 -17.74 -2.28 -6.44
N GLY A 92 -18.31 -3.25 -7.13
CA GLY A 92 -19.48 -3.98 -6.63
C GLY A 92 -20.65 -3.00 -6.40
N ASP A 93 -21.15 -2.98 -5.18
CA ASP A 93 -22.23 -2.08 -4.75
C ASP A 93 -21.74 -0.73 -4.18
N LEU A 94 -20.41 -0.54 -4.11
CA LEU A 94 -19.80 0.67 -3.57
C LEU A 94 -19.67 1.74 -4.65
N ALA A 95 -20.19 2.94 -4.37
CA ALA A 95 -19.90 4.15 -5.14
C ALA A 95 -18.68 4.85 -4.50
N ILE A 96 -17.64 5.05 -5.29
CA ILE A 96 -16.38 5.64 -4.82
C ILE A 96 -16.15 6.95 -5.57
N ASP A 97 -15.86 8.01 -4.83
CA ASP A 97 -15.51 9.32 -5.36
C ASP A 97 -14.00 9.57 -5.20
N PHE A 98 -13.32 9.68 -6.33
CA PHE A 98 -11.89 10.02 -6.40
C PHE A 98 -11.63 11.48 -6.77
N THR A 99 -12.64 12.35 -6.64
CA THR A 99 -12.49 13.77 -6.96
C THR A 99 -11.47 14.42 -6.02
N PRO A 100 -10.36 15.00 -6.53
CA PRO A 100 -9.40 15.71 -5.68
C PRO A 100 -9.96 17.06 -5.20
N PRO A 101 -9.42 17.63 -4.08
CA PRO A 101 -8.39 17.03 -3.22
C PRO A 101 -8.99 15.99 -2.27
N PHE A 102 -8.20 14.96 -1.93
CA PHE A 102 -8.60 13.98 -0.91
C PHE A 102 -8.50 14.62 0.47
N ALA A 103 -9.57 14.47 1.27
CA ALA A 103 -9.58 15.02 2.62
C ALA A 103 -8.64 14.22 3.53
N PRO A 104 -7.58 14.83 4.10
CA PRO A 104 -6.76 14.16 5.08
C PRO A 104 -7.54 13.94 6.37
N THR A 105 -7.44 12.76 6.94
CA THR A 105 -8.00 12.45 8.26
C THR A 105 -6.94 11.76 9.12
N THR A 106 -7.02 11.93 10.44
CA THR A 106 -6.15 11.21 11.35
C THR A 106 -6.67 9.79 11.58
N TYR A 107 -5.80 8.90 12.04
CA TYR A 107 -6.23 7.55 12.45
C TYR A 107 -7.28 7.62 13.57
N ASP A 108 -7.08 8.49 14.54
CA ASP A 108 -7.96 8.62 15.69
C ASP A 108 -9.35 9.13 15.28
N ASP A 109 -9.42 10.13 14.40
CA ASP A 109 -10.69 10.63 13.86
C ASP A 109 -11.42 9.54 13.08
N LEU A 110 -10.71 8.82 12.21
CA LEU A 110 -11.29 7.75 11.41
C LEU A 110 -11.78 6.59 12.28
N PHE A 111 -11.01 6.25 13.31
CA PHE A 111 -11.38 5.20 14.26
C PHE A 111 -12.63 5.60 15.05
N ALA A 112 -12.67 6.83 15.57
CA ALA A 112 -13.81 7.36 16.29
C ALA A 112 -15.08 7.39 15.44
N GLU A 113 -14.96 7.80 14.17
CA GLU A 113 -16.07 7.82 13.20
C GLU A 113 -16.66 6.43 12.95
N HIS A 114 -15.80 5.39 12.84
CA HIS A 114 -16.25 4.04 12.49
C HIS A 114 -16.75 3.23 13.68
N HIS A 115 -16.22 3.50 14.87
CA HIS A 115 -16.51 2.73 16.07
C HIS A 115 -17.33 3.49 17.12
N ASP A 116 -17.55 4.81 16.91
CA ASP A 116 -18.23 5.70 17.87
C ASP A 116 -17.59 5.66 19.26
N VAL A 117 -16.27 5.51 19.33
CA VAL A 117 -15.48 5.47 20.56
C VAL A 117 -14.19 6.28 20.42
N ASP A 118 -13.74 6.85 21.54
CA ASP A 118 -12.44 7.50 21.63
C ASP A 118 -11.32 6.43 21.61
N PRO A 119 -10.37 6.49 20.67
CA PRO A 119 -9.23 5.57 20.63
C PRO A 119 -8.31 5.66 21.86
N ALA A 120 -8.41 6.72 22.68
CA ALA A 120 -7.73 6.84 23.96
C ALA A 120 -8.44 6.10 25.11
N ASP A 121 -9.69 5.69 24.93
CA ASP A 121 -10.46 4.92 25.92
C ASP A 121 -10.19 3.42 25.82
N ALA A 122 -9.23 2.94 26.62
CA ALA A 122 -8.85 1.54 26.64
C ALA A 122 -10.00 0.57 27.02
N ALA A 123 -10.99 1.02 27.79
CA ALA A 123 -12.14 0.18 28.15
C ALA A 123 -13.12 0.04 26.98
N ALA A 124 -13.33 1.10 26.22
CA ALA A 124 -14.15 1.08 25.01
C ALA A 124 -13.49 0.22 23.92
N ILE A 125 -12.17 0.31 23.72
CA ILE A 125 -11.41 -0.52 22.78
C ILE A 125 -11.51 -2.00 23.15
N ALA A 126 -11.35 -2.38 24.41
CA ALA A 126 -11.49 -3.77 24.86
C ALA A 126 -12.91 -4.32 24.57
N GLY A 127 -13.92 -3.45 24.59
CA GLY A 127 -15.28 -3.80 24.18
C GLY A 127 -15.40 -4.13 22.69
N ILE A 128 -14.69 -3.40 21.82
CA ILE A 128 -14.66 -3.66 20.38
C ILE A 128 -13.92 -4.98 20.06
N GLU A 129 -12.78 -5.22 20.69
CA GLU A 129 -12.01 -6.45 20.51
C GLU A 129 -12.82 -7.70 20.88
N ALA A 130 -13.73 -7.59 21.86
CA ALA A 130 -14.62 -8.68 22.22
C ALA A 130 -15.70 -8.99 21.17
N ILE A 131 -16.01 -8.04 20.28
CA ILE A 131 -17.03 -8.17 19.22
C ILE A 131 -16.40 -8.66 17.92
N VAL A 132 -15.14 -8.33 17.66
CA VAL A 132 -14.42 -8.79 16.46
C VAL A 132 -13.96 -10.22 16.69
N PRO A 133 -14.54 -11.23 15.99
CA PRO A 133 -14.05 -12.59 16.12
C PRO A 133 -12.58 -12.64 15.72
N ALA A 134 -11.77 -13.31 16.55
CA ALA A 134 -10.36 -13.53 16.25
C ALA A 134 -10.26 -14.10 14.82
N VAL A 135 -9.70 -13.32 13.89
CA VAL A 135 -9.40 -13.81 12.56
C VAL A 135 -8.28 -14.82 12.73
N THR A 136 -8.66 -16.09 12.77
CA THR A 136 -7.68 -17.19 12.73
C THR A 136 -7.09 -17.17 11.32
N ILE A 137 -5.82 -16.75 11.23
CA ILE A 137 -5.00 -16.82 10.02
C ILE A 137 -4.59 -18.25 9.75
#